data_c6e43755919e2eb1247b93df5b2d9342
#
_entry.id   c6e43755919e2eb1247b93df5b2d9342
#
_cell.length_a   1.000
_cell.length_b   1.000
_cell.length_c   1.000
_cell.angle_alpha   90.00
_cell.angle_beta   90.00
_cell.angle_gamma   90.00
#
_symmetry.space_group_name_H-M   'P 1'
#
loop_
_entity.id
_entity.type
_entity.pdbx_description
1 polymer ?
#
loop_
_entity_poly.entity_id
_entity_poly.type
_entity_poly.pdbx_seq_one_letter_code
_entity_poly.pdbx_strand_id
1 'polypeptide(L)'
;DALPELVLLGAERNIDTFDVRFNAQGPVNLVASTLSFSDKSVVTRQSRVRDLTLVGEVPPLAGDEDVGTERLRPGAGEGVELQHRVDREARRRSRAFTATGSVRLGCYAGVLRPFRRVTVKLGTTPTSGSYLVERVVHRLTRSDYAQEFTLVTDAVSETAAGSGLIPAGLF
;
A
#
# COMPACT_ATOMS: atom_id res chain seq x y z
N ASP A 1 16.76 -10.87 3.54
CA ASP A 1 17.64 -9.73 3.33
C ASP A 1 16.81 -8.51 3.04
N ALA A 2 17.06 -7.40 3.77
CA ALA A 2 16.43 -6.12 3.54
C ALA A 2 16.93 -5.52 2.21
N LEU A 3 16.03 -4.91 1.45
CA LEU A 3 16.43 -4.16 0.25
C LEU A 3 17.12 -2.85 0.66
N PRO A 4 18.13 -2.36 -0.08
CA PRO A 4 18.67 -1.03 0.11
C PRO A 4 17.59 0.05 -0.02
N GLU A 5 17.78 1.17 0.67
CA GLU A 5 16.82 2.27 0.64
C GLU A 5 16.76 2.93 -0.74
N LEU A 6 15.58 3.39 -1.11
CA LEU A 6 15.35 4.22 -2.29
C LEU A 6 15.37 5.69 -1.88
N VAL A 7 16.30 6.49 -2.43
CA VAL A 7 16.52 7.88 -2.07
C VAL A 7 16.34 8.78 -3.29
N LEU A 8 15.43 9.75 -3.21
CA LEU A 8 15.17 10.69 -4.30
C LEU A 8 16.03 11.95 -4.24
N LEU A 9 16.34 12.45 -3.04
CA LEU A 9 17.03 13.71 -2.82
C LEU A 9 18.36 13.53 -2.07
N GLY A 10 19.33 14.40 -2.34
CA GLY A 10 20.62 14.42 -1.65
C GLY A 10 21.73 13.67 -2.37
N ALA A 11 22.88 13.54 -1.67
CA ALA A 11 24.10 12.93 -2.22
C ALA A 11 23.93 11.42 -2.51
N GLU A 12 23.07 10.75 -1.77
CA GLU A 12 22.78 9.32 -1.91
C GLU A 12 21.63 9.01 -2.88
N ARG A 13 21.24 9.99 -3.70
CA ARG A 13 20.15 9.83 -4.67
C ARG A 13 20.39 8.63 -5.58
N ASN A 14 19.45 7.69 -5.58
CA ASN A 14 19.47 6.50 -6.41
C ASN A 14 18.18 6.29 -7.22
N ILE A 15 17.18 7.14 -7.01
CA ILE A 15 15.96 7.19 -7.83
C ILE A 15 16.12 8.28 -8.89
N ASP A 16 15.73 7.99 -10.11
CA ASP A 16 15.72 8.95 -11.21
C ASP A 16 14.40 9.67 -11.31
N THR A 17 13.30 8.92 -11.36
CA THR A 17 11.92 9.42 -11.39
C THR A 17 11.11 8.81 -10.27
N PHE A 18 10.19 9.61 -9.68
CA PHE A 18 9.26 9.14 -8.66
C PHE A 18 7.97 9.96 -8.71
N ASP A 19 6.87 9.29 -8.98
CA ASP A 19 5.53 9.87 -9.02
C ASP A 19 4.63 9.11 -8.05
N VAL A 20 3.89 9.83 -7.19
CA VAL A 20 2.98 9.24 -6.20
C VAL A 20 1.55 9.64 -6.51
N ARG A 21 0.66 8.67 -6.53
CA ARG A 21 -0.78 8.86 -6.67
C ARG A 21 -1.49 8.40 -5.42
N PHE A 22 -2.38 9.23 -4.92
CA PHE A 22 -3.25 8.91 -3.80
C PHE A 22 -4.67 8.60 -4.29
N ASN A 23 -5.20 7.47 -3.87
CA ASN A 23 -6.58 7.08 -4.10
C ASN A 23 -7.36 7.15 -2.77
N ALA A 24 -8.04 8.27 -2.54
CA ALA A 24 -8.84 8.49 -1.34
C ALA A 24 -10.05 7.55 -1.19
N GLN A 25 -10.53 6.98 -2.29
CA GLN A 25 -11.64 6.02 -2.29
C GLN A 25 -11.21 4.57 -2.02
N GLY A 26 -9.89 4.32 -1.95
CA GLY A 26 -9.34 2.98 -1.74
C GLY A 26 -9.67 2.37 -0.38
N PRO A 27 -9.36 3.06 0.74
CA PRO A 27 -9.63 2.54 2.07
C PRO A 27 -11.12 2.50 2.38
N VAL A 28 -11.66 1.30 2.60
CA VAL A 28 -13.07 1.07 2.96
C VAL A 28 -13.18 -0.07 3.96
N ASN A 29 -14.12 0.05 4.89
CA ASN A 29 -14.53 -1.05 5.75
C ASN A 29 -15.31 -2.06 4.91
N LEU A 30 -14.99 -3.33 5.03
CA LEU A 30 -15.65 -4.38 4.25
C LEU A 30 -16.52 -5.26 5.13
N VAL A 31 -17.71 -5.55 4.63
CA VAL A 31 -18.65 -6.50 5.24
C VAL A 31 -19.09 -7.50 4.19
N ALA A 32 -19.08 -8.78 4.52
CA ALA A 32 -19.64 -9.83 3.70
C ALA A 32 -20.57 -10.73 4.52
N SER A 33 -21.64 -11.19 3.90
CA SER A 33 -22.58 -12.14 4.52
C SER A 33 -22.79 -13.32 3.58
N THR A 34 -22.84 -14.52 4.12
CA THR A 34 -23.17 -15.75 3.41
C THR A 34 -24.17 -16.57 4.22
N LEU A 35 -24.90 -17.47 3.55
CA LEU A 35 -25.76 -18.44 4.21
C LEU A 35 -24.94 -19.69 4.55
N SER A 36 -24.92 -20.07 5.83
CA SER A 36 -24.40 -21.37 6.25
C SER A 36 -25.42 -22.46 5.86
N PHE A 37 -24.97 -23.46 5.12
CA PHE A 37 -25.85 -24.58 4.69
C PHE A 37 -26.09 -25.57 5.81
N SER A 38 -25.19 -25.66 6.80
CA SER A 38 -25.27 -26.62 7.89
C SER A 38 -26.39 -26.28 8.89
N ASP A 39 -26.50 -25.01 9.24
CA ASP A 39 -27.44 -24.53 10.28
C ASP A 39 -28.47 -23.53 9.75
N LYS A 40 -28.46 -23.26 8.44
CA LYS A 40 -29.35 -22.31 7.73
C LYS A 40 -29.33 -20.89 8.33
N SER A 41 -28.22 -20.51 8.94
CA SER A 41 -28.02 -19.20 9.53
C SER A 41 -27.23 -18.26 8.60
N VAL A 42 -27.40 -16.94 8.77
CA VAL A 42 -26.59 -15.95 8.06
C VAL A 42 -25.31 -15.68 8.85
N VAL A 43 -24.18 -16.01 8.24
CA VAL A 43 -22.86 -15.69 8.78
C VAL A 43 -22.37 -14.39 8.17
N THR A 44 -22.06 -13.41 9.02
CA THR A 44 -21.50 -12.12 8.61
C THR A 44 -20.05 -12.01 9.10
N ARG A 45 -19.17 -11.53 8.23
CA ARG A 45 -17.77 -11.22 8.51
C ARG A 45 -17.46 -9.79 8.08
N GLN A 46 -16.58 -9.14 8.84
CA GLN A 46 -16.17 -7.76 8.58
C GLN A 46 -14.67 -7.61 8.77
N SER A 47 -14.10 -6.65 8.04
CA SER A 47 -12.73 -6.18 8.25
C SER A 47 -12.76 -4.66 8.20
N ARG A 48 -12.19 -4.02 9.22
CA ARG A 48 -12.11 -2.57 9.33
C ARG A 48 -10.72 -2.11 8.99
N VAL A 49 -10.60 -0.97 8.34
CA VAL A 49 -9.29 -0.39 7.95
C VAL A 49 -8.37 -0.24 9.15
N ARG A 50 -8.89 0.22 10.28
CA ARG A 50 -8.12 0.40 11.53
C ARG A 50 -7.53 -0.88 12.12
N ASP A 51 -8.13 -2.04 11.84
CA ASP A 51 -7.71 -3.33 12.38
C ASP A 51 -6.68 -4.03 11.50
N LEU A 52 -6.32 -3.42 10.35
CA LEU A 52 -5.36 -3.97 9.41
C LEU A 52 -3.92 -3.72 9.86
N THR A 53 -3.07 -4.71 9.63
CA THR A 53 -1.61 -4.52 9.78
C THR A 53 -1.10 -3.70 8.60
N LEU A 54 -0.60 -2.51 8.85
CA LEU A 54 -0.12 -1.57 7.86
C LEU A 54 1.27 -1.97 7.31
N VAL A 55 1.57 -1.51 6.11
CA VAL A 55 2.91 -1.55 5.51
C VAL A 55 3.78 -0.42 6.07
N GLY A 56 3.20 0.77 6.20
CA GLY A 56 3.81 1.96 6.79
C GLY A 56 3.42 2.17 8.26
N GLU A 57 3.51 3.41 8.74
CA GLU A 57 3.38 3.75 10.16
C GLU A 57 1.97 4.23 10.52
N VAL A 58 1.44 5.21 9.80
CA VAL A 58 0.16 5.86 10.11
C VAL A 58 -0.78 5.78 8.90
N PRO A 59 -2.03 5.31 9.09
CA PRO A 59 -2.98 5.27 7.99
C PRO A 59 -3.32 6.69 7.52
N PRO A 60 -3.53 6.91 6.20
CA PRO A 60 -3.81 8.23 5.64
C PRO A 60 -5.14 8.82 6.12
N LEU A 61 -6.08 7.95 6.49
CA LEU A 61 -7.37 8.29 7.08
C LEU A 61 -7.36 7.77 8.52
N ALA A 62 -6.89 8.58 9.45
CA ALA A 62 -6.75 8.21 10.86
C ALA A 62 -8.10 8.16 11.61
N GLY A 63 -9.15 8.79 11.09
CA GLY A 63 -10.49 8.80 11.68
C GLY A 63 -11.36 7.68 11.10
N ASP A 64 -11.94 6.87 11.98
CA ASP A 64 -12.89 5.80 11.60
C ASP A 64 -14.19 6.35 11.00
N GLU A 65 -14.49 7.62 11.27
CA GLU A 65 -15.74 8.32 10.88
C GLU A 65 -15.77 8.61 9.37
N ASP A 66 -14.60 8.73 8.74
CA ASP A 66 -14.47 9.08 7.32
C ASP A 66 -14.35 7.87 6.40
N VAL A 67 -14.27 6.66 6.95
CA VAL A 67 -14.11 5.44 6.16
C VAL A 67 -15.47 4.81 5.86
N GLY A 68 -15.85 4.84 4.60
CA GLY A 68 -17.09 4.21 4.12
C GLY A 68 -17.11 2.70 4.35
N THR A 69 -18.33 2.13 4.45
CA THR A 69 -18.51 0.68 4.53
C THR A 69 -19.08 0.15 3.23
N GLU A 70 -18.41 -0.82 2.64
CA GLU A 70 -18.84 -1.47 1.41
C GLU A 70 -19.14 -2.95 1.65
N ARG A 71 -20.18 -3.44 0.99
CA ARG A 71 -20.55 -4.85 1.04
C ARG A 71 -19.87 -5.62 -0.08
N LEU A 72 -19.00 -6.56 0.31
CA LEU A 72 -18.37 -7.49 -0.61
C LEU A 72 -19.39 -8.58 -1.00
N ARG A 73 -19.52 -8.86 -2.28
CA ARG A 73 -20.35 -9.97 -2.75
C ARG A 73 -19.78 -11.29 -2.22
N PRO A 74 -20.62 -12.11 -1.56
CA PRO A 74 -20.17 -13.42 -1.10
C PRO A 74 -19.78 -14.28 -2.33
N GLY A 75 -18.67 -15.00 -2.20
CA GLY A 75 -18.33 -16.09 -3.13
C GLY A 75 -18.67 -17.40 -2.47
N ALA A 76 -18.35 -18.50 -3.14
CA ALA A 76 -18.37 -19.82 -2.52
C ALA A 76 -17.38 -19.82 -1.33
N GLY A 77 -17.81 -20.30 -0.18
CA GLY A 77 -17.01 -20.38 1.04
C GLY A 77 -17.76 -19.89 2.27
N GLU A 78 -17.60 -20.59 3.37
CA GLU A 78 -18.24 -20.29 4.66
C GLU A 78 -17.20 -20.05 5.74
N GLY A 79 -17.60 -19.34 6.80
CA GLY A 79 -16.84 -19.23 8.03
C GLY A 79 -15.45 -18.60 7.89
N VAL A 80 -14.40 -19.40 8.05
CA VAL A 80 -13.00 -18.94 8.05
C VAL A 80 -12.57 -18.45 6.65
N GLU A 81 -13.02 -19.13 5.60
CA GLU A 81 -12.70 -18.72 4.22
C GLU A 81 -13.30 -17.34 3.89
N LEU A 82 -14.53 -17.07 4.35
CA LEU A 82 -15.16 -15.78 4.18
C LEU A 82 -14.34 -14.67 4.88
N GLN A 83 -13.87 -14.91 6.12
CA GLN A 83 -13.04 -13.96 6.85
C GLN A 83 -11.75 -13.67 6.10
N HIS A 84 -11.01 -14.70 5.69
CA HIS A 84 -9.75 -14.52 4.94
C HIS A 84 -9.95 -13.75 3.62
N ARG A 85 -11.09 -13.96 2.97
CA ARG A 85 -11.42 -13.25 1.75
C ARG A 85 -11.70 -11.77 2.01
N VAL A 86 -12.46 -11.46 3.05
CA VAL A 86 -12.76 -10.07 3.47
C VAL A 86 -11.46 -9.36 3.86
N ASP A 87 -10.61 -9.99 4.67
CA ASP A 87 -9.33 -9.42 5.11
C ASP A 87 -8.37 -9.18 3.94
N ARG A 88 -8.28 -10.12 3.03
CA ARG A 88 -7.42 -9.97 1.84
C ARG A 88 -7.87 -8.80 0.96
N GLU A 89 -9.18 -8.67 0.74
CA GLU A 89 -9.71 -7.58 -0.07
C GLU A 89 -9.58 -6.23 0.65
N ALA A 90 -9.80 -6.19 1.96
CA ALA A 90 -9.58 -4.99 2.77
C ALA A 90 -8.13 -4.53 2.70
N ARG A 91 -7.16 -5.44 2.87
CA ARG A 91 -5.73 -5.12 2.71
C ARG A 91 -5.36 -4.66 1.30
N ARG A 92 -6.01 -5.21 0.27
CA ARG A 92 -5.78 -4.75 -1.10
C ARG A 92 -6.26 -3.32 -1.30
N ARG A 93 -7.44 -3.00 -0.76
CA ARG A 93 -8.04 -1.67 -0.89
C ARG A 93 -7.42 -0.63 0.04
N SER A 94 -6.85 -1.03 1.17
CA SER A 94 -6.14 -0.11 2.07
C SER A 94 -4.90 0.53 1.43
N ARG A 95 -4.35 -0.07 0.37
CA ARG A 95 -3.20 0.46 -0.37
C ARG A 95 -3.59 1.70 -1.17
N ALA A 96 -3.78 2.80 -0.45
CA ALA A 96 -4.23 4.07 -1.03
C ALA A 96 -3.16 4.80 -1.85
N PHE A 97 -1.88 4.55 -1.57
CA PHE A 97 -0.78 5.19 -2.31
C PHE A 97 -0.15 4.21 -3.29
N THR A 98 -0.02 4.66 -4.52
CA THR A 98 0.74 3.97 -5.57
C THR A 98 1.84 4.89 -6.06
N ALA A 99 3.08 4.43 -5.97
CA ALA A 99 4.24 5.14 -6.48
C ALA A 99 4.84 4.41 -7.67
N THR A 100 5.17 5.15 -8.73
CA THR A 100 5.88 4.64 -9.89
C THR A 100 7.19 5.40 -10.08
N GLY A 101 8.21 4.71 -10.53
CA GLY A 101 9.50 5.35 -10.74
C GLY A 101 10.54 4.42 -11.34
N SER A 102 11.75 4.95 -11.43
CA SER A 102 12.90 4.22 -11.94
C SER A 102 14.12 4.43 -11.05
N VAL A 103 14.93 3.40 -10.97
CA VAL A 103 16.22 3.45 -10.27
C VAL A 103 17.26 4.02 -11.20
N ARG A 104 18.06 4.95 -10.66
CA ARG A 104 19.19 5.53 -11.37
C ARG A 104 20.28 4.49 -11.60
N LEU A 105 20.69 4.39 -12.85
CA LEU A 105 21.73 3.45 -13.26
C LEU A 105 23.00 3.59 -12.43
N GLY A 106 23.51 2.44 -11.96
CA GLY A 106 24.77 2.38 -11.21
C GLY A 106 24.74 2.94 -9.78
N CYS A 107 23.62 3.56 -9.36
CA CYS A 107 23.51 4.17 -8.04
C CYS A 107 22.76 3.31 -7.00
N TYR A 108 22.13 2.23 -7.41
CA TYR A 108 21.40 1.34 -6.52
C TYR A 108 22.07 -0.03 -6.46
N ALA A 109 22.53 -0.40 -5.27
CA ALA A 109 23.30 -1.64 -5.04
C ALA A 109 22.43 -2.90 -4.91
N GLY A 110 21.12 -2.79 -5.16
CA GLY A 110 20.17 -3.89 -4.99
C GLY A 110 19.42 -4.25 -6.26
N VAL A 111 18.76 -5.39 -6.22
CA VAL A 111 17.80 -5.81 -7.24
C VAL A 111 16.41 -5.81 -6.59
N LEU A 112 15.54 -4.92 -7.04
CA LEU A 112 14.16 -4.87 -6.59
C LEU A 112 13.44 -6.16 -6.98
N ARG A 113 12.63 -6.67 -6.06
CA ARG A 113 11.83 -7.90 -6.27
C ARG A 113 10.42 -7.69 -5.77
N PRO A 114 9.39 -8.17 -6.48
CA PRO A 114 8.02 -8.10 -6.03
C PRO A 114 7.81 -8.74 -4.64
N PHE A 115 6.84 -8.22 -3.91
CA PHE A 115 6.45 -8.68 -2.57
C PHE A 115 7.52 -8.48 -1.48
N ARG A 116 8.51 -7.61 -1.72
CA ARG A 116 9.48 -7.18 -0.71
C ARG A 116 9.16 -5.76 -0.25
N ARG A 117 9.47 -5.48 1.01
CA ARG A 117 9.40 -4.12 1.54
C ARG A 117 10.67 -3.36 1.20
N VAL A 118 10.51 -2.09 0.89
CA VAL A 118 11.59 -1.15 0.65
C VAL A 118 11.27 0.19 1.32
N THR A 119 12.27 0.80 1.93
CA THR A 119 12.14 2.14 2.50
C THR A 119 12.41 3.18 1.41
N VAL A 120 11.54 4.17 1.29
CA VAL A 120 11.66 5.28 0.35
C VAL A 120 11.88 6.57 1.12
N LYS A 121 12.94 7.31 0.80
CA LYS A 121 13.29 8.60 1.37
C LYS A 121 13.11 9.71 0.33
N LEU A 122 12.11 10.56 0.53
CA LEU A 122 11.74 11.68 -0.35
C LEU A 122 11.98 13.04 0.33
N GLY A 123 12.90 13.11 1.27
CA GLY A 123 13.07 14.25 2.15
C GLY A 123 12.03 14.26 3.26
N THR A 124 11.45 15.43 3.56
CA THR A 124 10.45 15.65 4.62
C THR A 124 9.01 15.46 4.13
N THR A 125 8.79 14.78 3.01
CA THR A 125 7.44 14.59 2.47
C THR A 125 6.69 13.48 3.21
N PRO A 126 5.35 13.61 3.36
CA PRO A 126 4.52 12.62 4.03
C PRO A 126 4.55 11.23 3.35
N THR A 127 4.94 11.19 2.10
CA THR A 127 5.05 9.98 1.30
C THR A 127 6.41 9.26 1.44
N SER A 128 7.31 9.76 2.31
CA SER A 128 8.48 8.99 2.75
C SER A 128 8.03 7.84 3.65
N GLY A 129 8.69 6.69 3.59
CA GLY A 129 8.36 5.56 4.48
C GLY A 129 8.49 4.20 3.83
N SER A 130 7.82 3.23 4.41
CA SER A 130 7.85 1.83 3.94
C SER A 130 6.85 1.58 2.83
N TYR A 131 7.30 0.96 1.77
CA TYR A 131 6.50 0.54 0.63
C TYR A 131 6.64 -0.95 0.38
N LEU A 132 5.60 -1.55 -0.16
CA LEU A 132 5.64 -2.89 -0.73
C LEU A 132 5.91 -2.77 -2.24
N VAL A 133 6.89 -3.50 -2.73
CA VAL A 133 7.15 -3.62 -4.17
C VAL A 133 6.05 -4.47 -4.79
N GLU A 134 5.21 -3.87 -5.62
CA GLU A 134 4.13 -4.57 -6.31
C GLU A 134 4.60 -5.17 -7.63
N ARG A 135 5.34 -4.37 -8.39
CA ARG A 135 5.84 -4.74 -9.71
C ARG A 135 7.22 -4.16 -9.95
N VAL A 136 8.05 -4.92 -10.66
CA VAL A 136 9.34 -4.43 -11.19
C VAL A 136 9.47 -4.88 -12.63
N VAL A 137 9.97 -3.98 -13.48
CA VAL A 137 10.35 -4.27 -14.86
C VAL A 137 11.86 -4.09 -14.96
N HIS A 138 12.57 -5.15 -15.22
CA HIS A 138 14.01 -5.13 -15.46
C HIS A 138 14.27 -5.03 -16.95
N ARG A 139 14.93 -3.95 -17.36
CA ARG A 139 15.33 -3.75 -18.76
C ARG A 139 16.85 -3.93 -18.87
N LEU A 140 17.25 -4.97 -19.55
CA LEU A 140 18.65 -5.24 -19.84
C LEU A 140 18.94 -4.98 -21.31
N THR A 141 19.98 -4.20 -21.55
CA THR A 141 20.56 -3.99 -22.89
C THR A 141 22.05 -4.39 -22.83
N ARG A 142 22.78 -4.31 -23.93
CA ARG A 142 24.22 -4.62 -23.95
C ARG A 142 25.05 -3.65 -23.11
N SER A 143 24.57 -2.42 -22.93
CA SER A 143 25.30 -1.32 -22.27
C SER A 143 24.59 -0.78 -21.05
N ASP A 144 23.37 -1.25 -20.73
CA ASP A 144 22.52 -0.61 -19.75
C ASP A 144 21.63 -1.60 -19.01
N TYR A 145 21.39 -1.32 -17.72
CA TYR A 145 20.43 -2.04 -16.88
C TYR A 145 19.58 -1.03 -16.10
N ALA A 146 18.30 -1.04 -16.32
CA ALA A 146 17.34 -0.21 -15.63
C ALA A 146 16.28 -1.04 -14.88
N GLN A 147 15.85 -0.54 -13.73
CA GLN A 147 14.77 -1.11 -12.94
C GLN A 147 13.64 -0.07 -12.84
N GLU A 148 12.51 -0.34 -13.48
CA GLU A 148 11.29 0.44 -13.30
C GLU A 148 10.42 -0.26 -12.27
N PHE A 149 9.87 0.48 -11.32
CA PHE A 149 9.12 -0.10 -10.22
C PHE A 149 7.73 0.52 -10.06
N THR A 150 6.83 -0.29 -9.53
CA THR A 150 5.55 0.14 -8.93
C THR A 150 5.56 -0.28 -7.48
N LEU A 151 5.40 0.68 -6.59
CA LEU A 151 5.35 0.50 -5.15
C LEU A 151 3.96 0.86 -4.64
N VAL A 152 3.52 0.20 -3.58
CA VAL A 152 2.25 0.53 -2.92
C VAL A 152 2.45 0.65 -1.41
N THR A 153 1.71 1.56 -0.78
CA THR A 153 1.65 1.67 0.68
C THR A 153 0.24 2.06 1.13
N ASP A 154 -0.08 1.71 2.34
CA ASP A 154 -1.34 1.99 3.02
C ASP A 154 -1.18 3.01 4.15
N ALA A 155 -0.03 3.64 4.24
CA ALA A 155 0.30 4.54 5.34
C ALA A 155 1.24 5.66 4.89
N VAL A 156 1.28 6.72 5.69
CA VAL A 156 2.23 7.83 5.61
C VAL A 156 3.23 7.74 6.75
N SER A 157 4.33 8.51 6.68
CA SER A 157 5.28 8.58 7.79
C SER A 157 4.69 9.37 8.97
N GLU A 158 5.03 8.96 10.20
CA GLU A 158 4.59 9.62 11.43
C GLU A 158 5.01 11.09 11.49
N THR A 159 6.20 11.43 11.00
CA THR A 159 6.72 12.80 10.93
C THR A 159 5.79 13.74 10.15
N ALA A 160 5.07 13.21 9.17
CA ALA A 160 4.15 13.98 8.35
C ALA A 160 2.74 14.07 8.95
N ALA A 161 2.29 13.03 9.64
CA ALA A 161 0.98 13.03 10.32
C ALA A 161 0.93 14.09 11.44
N GLY A 162 2.06 14.31 12.14
CA GLY A 162 2.19 15.33 13.19
C GLY A 162 2.22 16.79 12.68
N SER A 163 2.48 17.00 11.40
CA SER A 163 2.61 18.35 10.84
C SER A 163 1.31 18.96 10.27
N GLY A 164 0.19 18.25 10.34
CA GLY A 164 -1.10 18.73 9.82
C GLY A 164 -1.12 19.06 8.33
N LEU A 165 -0.17 18.57 7.56
CA LEU A 165 0.08 18.88 6.15
C LEU A 165 -0.72 18.02 5.16
N ILE A 166 -1.81 17.42 5.56
CA ILE A 166 -2.85 17.08 4.59
C ILE A 166 -3.73 18.33 4.50
N PRO A 167 -3.63 19.13 3.43
CA PRO A 167 -4.50 20.28 3.29
C PRO A 167 -5.94 19.79 3.26
N ALA A 168 -6.75 20.26 4.20
CA ALA A 168 -8.20 20.05 4.26
C ALA A 168 -8.92 20.72 3.07
N GLY A 169 -8.38 20.62 1.87
CA GLY A 169 -8.82 21.35 0.68
C GLY A 169 -8.64 20.61 -0.65
N LEU A 170 -8.42 19.32 -0.64
CA LEU A 170 -8.35 18.51 -1.88
C LEU A 170 -9.56 17.57 -2.03
N PHE A 171 -10.70 17.98 -1.47
CA PHE A 171 -11.99 17.28 -1.68
C PHE A 171 -12.96 18.20 -2.40
#